data_26c37979de51d79e47f3a2b885fbb0ff
#
_entry.id   26c37979de51d79e47f3a2b885fbb0ff
#
_cell.length_a   1.000
_cell.length_b   1.000
_cell.length_c   1.000
_cell.angle_alpha   90.00
_cell.angle_beta   90.00
_cell.angle_gamma   90.00
#
_symmetry.space_group_name_H-M   'P 1'
#
loop_
_entity.id
_entity.type
_entity.pdbx_description
1 polymer ?
#
loop_
_entity_poly.entity_id
_entity_poly.type
_entity_poly.pdbx_seq_one_letter_code
_entity_poly.pdbx_strand_id
1 'polypeptide(L)'
;PSGLWSTVLTDSTSYDEVSGSAAIAAGLIKGIKTGLLDDSYRDCAEKAIRAIADNVGEDGIVHNVSAGTAMGYNADHYKNIIIHPMAYGQSLALIALYEALEF
;
A
#
# COMPACT_ATOMS: atom_id res chain seq x y z
N PRO A 1 -11.72 4.31 3.42
CA PRO A 1 -11.86 5.76 3.13
C PRO A 1 -10.56 6.47 2.80
N SER A 2 -9.42 6.05 3.40
CA SER A 2 -8.10 6.64 3.09
C SER A 2 -7.59 6.28 1.69
N GLY A 3 -8.03 5.16 1.15
CA GLY A 3 -7.50 4.57 -0.08
C GLY A 3 -6.44 3.51 0.19
N LEU A 4 -5.94 3.41 1.42
CA LEU A 4 -4.98 2.39 1.83
C LEU A 4 -5.67 1.21 2.50
N TRP A 5 -4.98 0.09 2.57
CA TRP A 5 -5.42 -1.08 3.31
C TRP A 5 -4.84 -1.08 4.72
N SER A 6 -5.66 -1.47 5.68
CA SER A 6 -5.23 -1.64 7.06
C SER A 6 -4.29 -2.85 7.19
N THR A 7 -3.32 -2.76 8.10
CA THR A 7 -2.36 -3.86 8.33
C THR A 7 -3.06 -5.17 8.72
N VAL A 8 -4.17 -5.09 9.46
CA VAL A 8 -5.10 -6.21 9.66
C VAL A 8 -6.33 -5.92 8.80
N LEU A 9 -6.47 -6.61 7.67
CA LEU A 9 -7.47 -6.28 6.65
C LEU A 9 -8.91 -6.27 7.16
N THR A 10 -9.21 -7.09 8.17
CA THR A 10 -10.55 -7.21 8.76
C THR A 10 -10.77 -6.28 9.95
N ASP A 11 -9.79 -5.46 10.31
CA ASP A 11 -9.86 -4.56 11.47
C ASP A 11 -9.47 -3.13 11.06
N SER A 12 -10.49 -2.31 10.82
CA SER A 12 -10.31 -0.92 10.41
C SER A 12 -9.71 -0.02 11.50
N THR A 13 -9.57 -0.51 12.74
CA THR A 13 -8.88 0.22 13.82
C THR A 13 -7.37 0.02 13.78
N SER A 14 -6.88 -0.98 13.01
CA SER A 14 -5.45 -1.14 12.76
C SER A 14 -4.96 -0.03 11.82
N TYR A 15 -3.64 0.27 11.88
CA TYR A 15 -3.10 1.35 11.06
C TYR A 15 -3.11 1.00 9.56
N ASP A 16 -3.22 2.02 8.71
CA ASP A 16 -3.05 1.90 7.27
C ASP A 16 -1.56 1.69 6.97
N GLU A 17 -1.26 0.71 6.12
CA GLU A 17 0.12 0.29 5.87
C GLU A 17 0.46 0.50 4.39
N VAL A 18 1.47 1.31 4.11
CA VAL A 18 1.75 1.79 2.76
C VAL A 18 2.44 0.75 1.88
N SER A 19 3.34 -0.07 2.41
CA SER A 19 4.08 -1.02 1.56
C SER A 19 3.17 -2.12 1.00
N GLY A 20 2.31 -2.69 1.84
CA GLY A 20 1.29 -3.66 1.41
C GLY A 20 0.28 -3.02 0.45
N SER A 21 -0.17 -1.81 0.77
CA SER A 21 -1.08 -1.07 -0.10
C SER A 21 -0.47 -0.80 -1.48
N ALA A 22 0.82 -0.47 -1.53
CA ALA A 22 1.53 -0.24 -2.79
C ALA A 22 1.59 -1.52 -3.64
N ALA A 23 1.89 -2.66 -3.01
CA ALA A 23 1.90 -3.95 -3.71
C ALA A 23 0.52 -4.30 -4.29
N ILE A 24 -0.54 -4.11 -3.49
CA ILE A 24 -1.91 -4.36 -3.94
C ILE A 24 -2.28 -3.41 -5.09
N ALA A 25 -2.00 -2.11 -4.96
CA ALA A 25 -2.30 -1.13 -6.01
C ALA A 25 -1.58 -1.46 -7.32
N ALA A 26 -0.30 -1.80 -7.26
CA ALA A 26 0.47 -2.22 -8.43
C ALA A 26 -0.15 -3.44 -9.11
N GLY A 27 -0.58 -4.42 -8.31
CA GLY A 27 -1.25 -5.63 -8.80
C GLY A 27 -2.59 -5.31 -9.48
N LEU A 28 -3.40 -4.44 -8.90
CA LEU A 28 -4.67 -4.02 -9.49
C LEU A 28 -4.46 -3.31 -10.83
N ILE A 29 -3.54 -2.37 -10.89
CA ILE A 29 -3.22 -1.62 -12.12
C ILE A 29 -2.74 -2.59 -13.20
N LYS A 30 -1.81 -3.47 -12.87
CA LYS A 30 -1.29 -4.45 -13.82
C LYS A 30 -2.38 -5.41 -14.28
N GLY A 31 -3.24 -5.85 -13.38
CA GLY A 31 -4.39 -6.70 -13.71
C GLY A 31 -5.35 -6.03 -14.70
N ILE A 32 -5.63 -4.75 -14.52
CA ILE A 32 -6.48 -3.98 -15.43
C ILE A 32 -5.78 -3.80 -16.80
N LYS A 33 -4.51 -3.39 -16.80
CA LYS A 33 -3.74 -3.19 -18.03
C LYS A 33 -3.64 -4.45 -18.90
N THR A 34 -3.56 -5.62 -18.26
CA THR A 34 -3.42 -6.89 -18.98
C THR A 34 -4.76 -7.58 -19.27
N GLY A 35 -5.87 -7.00 -18.85
CA GLY A 35 -7.21 -7.55 -19.05
C GLY A 35 -7.59 -8.71 -18.14
N LEU A 36 -6.79 -8.98 -17.10
CA LEU A 36 -7.10 -9.98 -16.06
C LEU A 36 -8.16 -9.49 -15.09
N LEU A 37 -8.22 -8.18 -14.86
CA LEU A 37 -9.25 -7.52 -14.07
C LEU A 37 -10.02 -6.54 -14.96
N ASP A 38 -11.30 -6.40 -14.69
CA ASP A 38 -12.10 -5.41 -15.39
C ASP A 38 -11.96 -4.01 -14.79
N ASP A 39 -12.55 -3.04 -15.44
CA ASP A 39 -12.40 -1.62 -15.09
C ASP A 39 -13.10 -1.24 -13.78
N SER A 40 -13.91 -2.12 -13.19
CA SER A 40 -14.58 -1.86 -11.90
C SER A 40 -13.58 -1.66 -10.74
N TYR A 41 -12.36 -2.15 -10.88
CA TYR A 41 -11.29 -1.97 -9.88
C TYR A 41 -10.52 -0.66 -10.03
N ARG A 42 -10.78 0.12 -11.09
CA ARG A 42 -10.01 1.34 -11.40
C ARG A 42 -10.08 2.38 -10.27
N ASP A 43 -11.28 2.68 -9.80
CA ASP A 43 -11.47 3.67 -8.71
C ASP A 43 -10.68 3.31 -7.45
N CYS A 44 -10.68 2.02 -7.10
CA CYS A 44 -9.94 1.52 -5.95
C CYS A 44 -8.42 1.72 -6.14
N ALA A 45 -7.91 1.37 -7.31
CA ALA A 45 -6.49 1.53 -7.63
C ALA A 45 -6.08 3.01 -7.63
N GLU A 46 -6.87 3.89 -8.23
CA GLU A 46 -6.57 5.34 -8.27
C GLU A 46 -6.57 5.97 -6.87
N LYS A 47 -7.52 5.60 -6.02
CA LYS A 47 -7.54 6.07 -4.63
C LYS A 47 -6.29 5.64 -3.87
N ALA A 48 -5.88 4.38 -4.06
CA ALA A 48 -4.68 3.85 -3.44
C ALA A 48 -3.42 4.61 -3.92
N ILE A 49 -3.30 4.86 -5.20
CA ILE A 49 -2.16 5.62 -5.77
C ILE A 49 -2.07 7.03 -5.18
N ARG A 50 -3.19 7.73 -5.07
CA ARG A 50 -3.21 9.07 -4.45
C ARG A 50 -2.76 9.01 -2.99
N ALA A 51 -3.29 8.05 -2.24
CA ALA A 51 -2.94 7.88 -0.83
C ALA A 51 -1.46 7.49 -0.64
N ILE A 52 -0.91 6.66 -1.53
CA ILE A 52 0.51 6.32 -1.52
C ILE A 52 1.36 7.58 -1.78
N ALA A 53 0.99 8.37 -2.79
CA ALA A 53 1.70 9.60 -3.12
C ALA A 53 1.67 10.59 -1.95
N ASP A 54 0.55 10.69 -1.23
CA ASP A 54 0.43 11.55 -0.04
C ASP A 54 1.33 11.11 1.12
N ASN A 55 1.80 9.87 1.10
CA ASN A 55 2.74 9.34 2.09
C ASN A 55 4.20 9.44 1.66
N VAL A 56 4.49 10.06 0.53
CA VAL A 56 5.86 10.37 0.11
C VAL A 56 6.20 11.79 0.55
N GLY A 57 7.23 11.93 1.40
CA GLY A 57 7.68 13.24 1.88
C GLY A 57 8.38 14.05 0.79
N GLU A 58 8.63 15.35 1.06
CA GLU A 58 9.37 16.24 0.14
C GLU A 58 10.77 15.72 -0.18
N ASP A 59 11.37 14.97 0.76
CA ASP A 59 12.68 14.33 0.61
C ASP A 59 12.62 13.00 -0.17
N GLY A 60 11.41 12.58 -0.61
CA GLY A 60 11.19 11.33 -1.32
C GLY A 60 11.07 10.09 -0.42
N ILE A 61 11.12 10.23 0.90
CA ILE A 61 10.97 9.11 1.83
C ILE A 61 9.50 8.68 1.90
N VAL A 62 9.26 7.37 1.77
CA VAL A 62 7.92 6.77 1.89
C VAL A 62 7.65 6.46 3.37
N HIS A 63 6.59 7.07 3.92
CA HIS A 63 6.18 6.95 5.30
C HIS A 63 5.08 5.90 5.51
N ASN A 64 4.78 5.60 6.77
CA ASN A 64 3.75 4.64 7.20
C ASN A 64 3.97 3.22 6.67
N VAL A 65 5.22 2.78 6.73
CA VAL A 65 5.66 1.44 6.36
C VAL A 65 5.98 0.64 7.61
N SER A 66 5.49 -0.60 7.69
CA SER A 66 5.83 -1.52 8.79
C SER A 66 7.30 -1.89 8.74
N ALA A 67 7.98 -1.84 9.88
CA ALA A 67 9.40 -2.21 10.00
C ALA A 67 9.58 -3.72 10.18
N GLY A 68 9.23 -4.48 9.15
CA GLY A 68 9.24 -5.94 9.18
C GLY A 68 7.96 -6.52 9.77
N THR A 69 7.69 -7.78 9.46
CA THR A 69 6.48 -8.45 9.94
C THR A 69 6.84 -9.88 10.38
N ALA A 70 7.31 -10.02 11.61
CA ALA A 70 7.48 -11.32 12.22
C ALA A 70 6.11 -11.96 12.49
N MET A 71 6.07 -13.29 12.47
CA MET A 71 4.83 -14.00 12.79
C MET A 71 4.41 -13.74 14.24
N GLY A 72 3.13 -13.41 14.42
CA GLY A 72 2.49 -13.25 15.73
C GLY A 72 1.29 -14.18 15.90
N TYR A 73 0.79 -14.25 17.14
CA TYR A 73 -0.28 -15.17 17.51
C TYR A 73 -1.68 -14.54 17.49
N ASN A 74 -1.77 -13.21 17.39
CA ASN A 74 -3.05 -12.50 17.37
C ASN A 74 -2.93 -11.16 16.63
N ALA A 75 -4.08 -10.51 16.42
CA ALA A 75 -4.15 -9.23 15.71
C ALA A 75 -3.35 -8.12 16.42
N ASP A 76 -3.31 -8.11 17.74
CA ASP A 76 -2.59 -7.08 18.51
C ASP A 76 -1.09 -7.05 18.18
N HIS A 77 -0.48 -8.20 17.93
CA HIS A 77 0.91 -8.27 17.48
C HIS A 77 1.12 -7.44 16.21
N TYR A 78 0.26 -7.61 15.23
CA TYR A 78 0.38 -6.90 13.93
C TYR A 78 0.02 -5.41 14.05
N LYS A 79 -0.91 -5.05 14.94
CA LYS A 79 -1.30 -3.66 15.17
C LYS A 79 -0.21 -2.83 15.88
N ASN A 80 0.75 -3.49 16.52
CA ASN A 80 1.82 -2.86 17.29
C ASN A 80 3.19 -2.94 16.62
N ILE A 81 3.27 -3.33 15.34
CA ILE A 81 4.53 -3.30 14.59
C ILE A 81 4.99 -1.85 14.45
N ILE A 82 6.29 -1.64 14.68
CA ILE A 82 6.92 -0.31 14.58
C ILE A 82 6.84 0.18 13.14
N ILE A 83 6.45 1.44 12.98
CA ILE A 83 6.45 2.14 11.69
C ILE A 83 7.80 2.81 11.50
N HIS A 84 8.45 2.53 10.38
CA HIS A 84 9.76 3.10 10.02
C HIS A 84 9.98 3.04 8.51
N PRO A 85 10.61 4.04 7.88
CA PRO A 85 10.97 3.93 6.46
C PRO A 85 11.85 2.70 6.20
N MET A 86 11.48 1.91 5.20
CA MET A 86 12.15 0.66 4.84
C MET A 86 12.40 0.61 3.33
N ALA A 87 13.48 -0.03 2.93
CA ALA A 87 13.85 -0.15 1.52
C ALA A 87 12.75 -0.82 0.69
N TYR A 88 12.10 -1.86 1.22
CA TYR A 88 11.02 -2.53 0.49
C TYR A 88 9.78 -1.64 0.34
N GLY A 89 9.47 -0.80 1.33
CA GLY A 89 8.38 0.17 1.23
C GLY A 89 8.66 1.21 0.16
N GLN A 90 9.88 1.71 0.08
CA GLN A 90 10.34 2.61 -0.95
C GLN A 90 10.23 1.98 -2.34
N SER A 91 10.68 0.75 -2.47
CA SER A 91 10.67 0.00 -3.74
C SER A 91 9.24 -0.30 -4.21
N LEU A 92 8.37 -0.76 -3.31
CA LEU A 92 6.97 -1.07 -3.65
C LEU A 92 6.19 0.18 -4.03
N ALA A 93 6.39 1.29 -3.33
CA ALA A 93 5.76 2.57 -3.69
C ALA A 93 6.23 3.04 -5.06
N LEU A 94 7.54 2.92 -5.35
CA LEU A 94 8.09 3.28 -6.66
C LEU A 94 7.46 2.45 -7.77
N ILE A 95 7.32 1.13 -7.58
CA ILE A 95 6.68 0.24 -8.55
C ILE A 95 5.22 0.65 -8.78
N ALA A 96 4.46 0.91 -7.71
CA ALA A 96 3.06 1.30 -7.82
C ALA A 96 2.89 2.63 -8.57
N LEU A 97 3.68 3.64 -8.22
CA LEU A 97 3.63 4.95 -8.86
C LEU A 97 4.07 4.88 -10.33
N TYR A 98 5.07 4.08 -10.64
CA TYR A 98 5.51 3.85 -12.01
C TYR A 98 4.41 3.19 -12.86
N GLU A 99 3.77 2.13 -12.35
CA GLU A 99 2.64 1.49 -13.04
C GLU A 99 1.47 2.45 -13.26
N ALA A 100 1.29 3.43 -12.39
CA ALA A 100 0.22 4.42 -12.49
C ALA A 100 0.44 5.47 -13.58
N LEU A 101 1.67 5.65 -14.08
CA LEU A 101 2.00 6.70 -15.06
C LEU A 101 1.20 6.61 -16.36
N GLU A 102 0.85 5.41 -16.78
CA GLU A 102 0.11 5.13 -18.03
C GLU A 102 -1.23 4.44 -17.75
N PHE A 103 -1.83 4.76 -16.63
CA PHE A 103 -3.06 4.09 -16.18
C PHE A 103 -4.34 4.85 -16.55
#